data_c0bd9f29239a6b5241cdae7c818c02f0
#
_entry.id   c0bd9f29239a6b5241cdae7c818c02f0
#
_cell.length_a   1.000
_cell.length_b   1.000
_cell.length_c   1.000
_cell.angle_alpha   90.00
_cell.angle_beta   90.00
_cell.angle_gamma   90.00
#
_symmetry.space_group_name_H-M   'P 1'
#
loop_
_entity.id
_entity.type
_entity.pdbx_description
1 polymer ?
#
loop_
_entity_poly.entity_id
_entity_poly.type
_entity_poly.pdbx_seq_one_letter_code
_entity_poly.pdbx_strand_id
1 'polypeptide(L)'
;MAELSLVVGLGNPGAQYARTRHNAGFRVADEIVRRQSADYQSWQNLGEYAKIRLAGKDVLVAKPFTYMNESGRLVSSLARFFKIPAQNILVCFDDVSLGVGHIRLRPSGSAGGQKGMKSVIEQLGTQNIARLRVGIGPKPAPFDLADFVLSNFSKADETLLAPALENAANAVESWLKDGLEKTMTRFNG
;
A
#
# COMPACT_ATOMS: atom_id res chain seq x y z
N MET A 1 -18.28 2.52 19.53
CA MET A 1 -16.97 1.88 19.31
C MET A 1 -16.23 2.63 18.22
N ALA A 2 -14.94 2.85 18.45
CA ALA A 2 -14.11 3.47 17.41
C ALA A 2 -14.06 2.55 16.19
N GLU A 3 -14.27 3.11 15.01
CA GLU A 3 -14.15 2.36 13.75
C GLU A 3 -12.70 1.95 13.53
N LEU A 4 -12.50 0.69 13.21
CA LEU A 4 -11.20 0.15 12.85
C LEU A 4 -10.91 0.48 11.38
N SER A 5 -9.68 0.90 11.09
CA SER A 5 -9.20 1.13 9.73
C SER A 5 -8.19 0.08 9.34
N LEU A 6 -8.05 -0.16 8.04
CA LEU A 6 -7.08 -1.10 7.47
C LEU A 6 -6.22 -0.38 6.44
N VAL A 7 -4.91 -0.43 6.64
CA VAL A 7 -3.91 0.04 5.68
C VAL A 7 -3.20 -1.19 5.13
N VAL A 8 -3.17 -1.33 3.81
CA VAL A 8 -2.56 -2.49 3.14
C VAL A 8 -1.41 -2.03 2.28
N GLY A 9 -0.24 -2.62 2.47
CA GLY A 9 0.87 -2.49 1.53
C GLY A 9 0.95 -3.71 0.63
N LEU A 10 0.96 -3.52 -0.69
CA LEU A 10 1.05 -4.61 -1.66
C LEU A 10 2.49 -4.92 -2.04
N GLY A 11 2.78 -6.19 -2.27
CA GLY A 11 4.08 -6.70 -2.66
C GLY A 11 4.07 -8.21 -2.82
N ASN A 12 5.24 -8.77 -3.08
CA ASN A 12 5.47 -10.21 -3.14
C ASN A 12 6.29 -10.66 -1.94
N PRO A 13 5.98 -11.84 -1.38
CA PRO A 13 6.72 -12.37 -0.23
C PRO A 13 8.10 -12.90 -0.66
N GLY A 14 9.02 -12.86 0.28
CA GLY A 14 10.36 -13.44 0.11
C GLY A 14 11.46 -12.38 -0.02
N ALA A 15 12.64 -12.74 0.48
CA ALA A 15 13.78 -11.82 0.50
C ALA A 15 14.21 -11.36 -0.89
N GLN A 16 14.02 -12.19 -1.91
CA GLN A 16 14.37 -11.86 -3.29
C GLN A 16 13.55 -10.69 -3.87
N TYR A 17 12.37 -10.43 -3.32
CA TYR A 17 11.49 -9.33 -3.77
C TYR A 17 11.57 -8.08 -2.91
N ALA A 18 12.24 -8.15 -1.76
CA ALA A 18 12.19 -7.11 -0.72
C ALA A 18 12.59 -5.71 -1.22
N ARG A 19 13.48 -5.63 -2.21
CA ARG A 19 13.98 -4.36 -2.75
C ARG A 19 13.47 -4.06 -4.16
N THR A 20 12.55 -4.84 -4.67
CA THR A 20 11.99 -4.61 -6.01
C THR A 20 11.01 -3.43 -6.00
N ARG A 21 10.83 -2.84 -7.18
CA ARG A 21 9.85 -1.77 -7.39
C ARG A 21 8.44 -2.20 -7.01
N HIS A 22 8.10 -3.45 -7.29
CA HIS A 22 6.76 -4.00 -6.99
C HIS A 22 6.47 -4.08 -5.49
N ASN A 23 7.47 -4.04 -4.64
CA ASN A 23 7.33 -4.07 -3.19
C ASN A 23 7.30 -2.68 -2.53
N ALA A 24 7.14 -1.61 -3.31
CA ALA A 24 7.03 -0.26 -2.75
C ALA A 24 5.89 -0.15 -1.72
N GLY A 25 4.76 -0.82 -1.95
CA GLY A 25 3.66 -0.87 -0.99
C GLY A 25 4.02 -1.55 0.32
N PHE A 26 4.74 -2.67 0.28
CA PHE A 26 5.27 -3.33 1.49
C PHE A 26 6.14 -2.39 2.30
N ARG A 27 6.97 -1.60 1.62
CA ARG A 27 7.88 -0.67 2.28
C ARG A 27 7.15 0.47 2.99
N VAL A 28 6.01 0.91 2.46
CA VAL A 28 5.14 1.88 3.15
C VAL A 28 4.58 1.27 4.43
N ALA A 29 4.05 0.05 4.36
CA ALA A 29 3.53 -0.65 5.53
C ALA A 29 4.62 -0.83 6.60
N ASP A 30 5.81 -1.26 6.19
CA ASP A 30 6.95 -1.46 7.10
C ASP A 30 7.39 -0.15 7.76
N GLU A 31 7.38 0.96 7.04
CA GLU A 31 7.72 2.27 7.61
C GLU A 31 6.71 2.69 8.70
N ILE A 32 5.43 2.47 8.46
CA ILE A 32 4.38 2.79 9.44
C ILE A 32 4.56 1.95 10.72
N VAL A 33 4.74 0.63 10.55
CA VAL A 33 4.87 -0.31 11.66
C VAL A 33 6.15 -0.03 12.46
N ARG A 34 7.26 0.26 11.77
CA ARG A 34 8.52 0.64 12.38
C ARG A 34 8.38 1.89 13.26
N ARG A 35 7.70 2.92 12.77
CA ARG A 35 7.46 4.17 13.53
C ARG A 35 6.70 3.94 14.83
N GLN A 36 5.83 2.93 14.85
CA GLN A 36 5.04 2.60 16.02
C GLN A 36 5.71 1.54 16.92
N SER A 37 6.91 1.10 16.57
CA SER A 37 7.61 0.02 17.28
C SER A 37 6.73 -1.21 17.50
N ALA A 38 5.90 -1.52 16.51
CA ALA A 38 4.97 -2.63 16.54
C ALA A 38 5.52 -3.84 15.82
N ASP A 39 4.91 -4.99 16.05
CA ASP A 39 5.28 -6.24 15.42
C ASP A 39 4.13 -6.79 14.56
N TYR A 40 4.50 -7.45 13.48
CA TYR A 40 3.54 -8.18 12.66
C TYR A 40 3.20 -9.53 13.28
N GLN A 41 1.99 -9.98 13.05
CA GLN A 41 1.54 -11.34 13.36
C GLN A 41 0.91 -11.98 12.12
N SER A 42 1.07 -13.29 12.00
CA SER A 42 0.54 -14.05 10.86
C SER A 42 -0.98 -14.08 10.85
N TRP A 43 -1.55 -14.12 9.64
CA TRP A 43 -2.99 -14.27 9.44
C TRP A 43 -3.28 -15.37 8.41
N GLN A 44 -3.79 -16.50 8.85
CA GLN A 44 -4.38 -17.58 8.03
C GLN A 44 -3.54 -18.02 6.82
N ASN A 45 -2.22 -18.00 6.92
CA ASN A 45 -1.32 -18.26 5.79
C ASN A 45 -1.54 -17.35 4.57
N LEU A 46 -2.21 -16.21 4.75
CA LEU A 46 -2.48 -15.24 3.69
C LEU A 46 -1.54 -14.04 3.74
N GLY A 47 -0.88 -13.84 4.86
CA GLY A 47 0.03 -12.72 5.08
C GLY A 47 0.18 -12.40 6.56
N GLU A 48 0.44 -11.15 6.84
CA GLU A 48 0.62 -10.66 8.21
C GLU A 48 0.00 -9.29 8.41
N TYR A 49 -0.29 -8.96 9.65
CA TYR A 49 -0.77 -7.63 10.03
C TYR A 49 -0.21 -7.21 11.39
N ALA A 50 -0.11 -5.92 11.58
CA ALA A 50 0.20 -5.32 12.88
C ALA A 50 -1.00 -4.48 13.33
N LYS A 51 -1.36 -4.58 14.60
CA LYS A 51 -2.36 -3.69 15.20
C LYS A 51 -1.65 -2.55 15.88
N ILE A 52 -1.94 -1.33 15.45
CA ILE A 52 -1.32 -0.11 15.96
C ILE A 52 -2.37 0.91 16.37
N ARG A 53 -1.93 1.92 17.10
CA ARG A 53 -2.73 3.12 17.35
C ARG A 53 -2.05 4.30 16.67
N LEU A 54 -2.73 4.92 15.72
CA LEU A 54 -2.19 6.01 14.92
C LEU A 54 -3.25 7.12 14.81
N ALA A 55 -2.84 8.37 15.02
CA ALA A 55 -3.74 9.52 15.01
C ALA A 55 -4.97 9.34 15.95
N GLY A 56 -4.79 8.65 17.06
CA GLY A 56 -5.86 8.38 18.03
C GLY A 56 -6.85 7.29 17.62
N LYS A 57 -6.57 6.56 16.53
CA LYS A 57 -7.44 5.49 15.99
C LYS A 57 -6.75 4.15 16.03
N ASP A 58 -7.55 3.08 16.16
CA ASP A 58 -7.04 1.72 16.01
C ASP A 58 -6.95 1.38 14.52
N VAL A 59 -5.82 0.85 14.11
CA VAL A 59 -5.50 0.60 12.71
C VAL A 59 -4.82 -0.76 12.58
N LEU A 60 -5.23 -1.53 11.59
CA LEU A 60 -4.48 -2.70 11.13
C LEU A 60 -3.61 -2.29 9.95
N VAL A 61 -2.34 -2.64 9.97
CA VAL A 61 -1.41 -2.46 8.84
C VAL A 61 -1.03 -3.85 8.36
N ALA A 62 -1.34 -4.17 7.12
CA ALA A 62 -1.24 -5.52 6.60
C ALA A 62 -0.38 -5.62 5.34
N LYS A 63 0.25 -6.79 5.17
CA LYS A 63 1.02 -7.17 3.98
C LYS A 63 0.56 -8.55 3.50
N PRO A 64 -0.04 -8.68 2.30
CA PRO A 64 -0.36 -9.99 1.73
C PRO A 64 0.90 -10.77 1.35
N PHE A 65 0.90 -12.08 1.62
CA PHE A 65 1.99 -13.00 1.22
C PHE A 65 1.51 -14.04 0.20
N THR A 66 0.48 -13.70 -0.55
CA THR A 66 -0.17 -14.58 -1.53
C THR A 66 0.36 -14.39 -2.96
N TYR A 67 1.47 -13.71 -3.13
CA TYR A 67 1.89 -13.09 -4.37
C TYR A 67 0.90 -12.00 -4.84
N MET A 68 1.39 -11.10 -5.69
CA MET A 68 0.69 -9.85 -6.01
C MET A 68 -0.75 -10.07 -6.52
N ASN A 69 -0.95 -11.00 -7.45
CA ASN A 69 -2.23 -11.23 -8.12
C ASN A 69 -3.34 -11.82 -7.23
N GLU A 70 -3.01 -12.26 -6.01
CA GLU A 70 -3.98 -12.78 -5.05
C GLU A 70 -4.08 -11.93 -3.77
N SER A 71 -3.53 -10.72 -3.78
CA SER A 71 -3.47 -9.83 -2.61
C SER A 71 -4.84 -9.58 -1.95
N GLY A 72 -5.90 -9.56 -2.73
CA GLY A 72 -7.25 -9.32 -2.22
C GLY A 72 -7.76 -10.40 -1.26
N ARG A 73 -7.18 -11.59 -1.27
CA ARG A 73 -7.57 -12.66 -0.35
C ARG A 73 -7.30 -12.28 1.11
N LEU A 74 -6.14 -11.73 1.40
CA LEU A 74 -5.84 -11.24 2.76
C LEU A 74 -6.76 -10.06 3.12
N VAL A 75 -6.90 -9.11 2.22
CA VAL A 75 -7.68 -7.89 2.48
C VAL A 75 -9.12 -8.23 2.79
N SER A 76 -9.77 -9.07 1.98
CA SER A 76 -11.15 -9.48 2.21
C SER A 76 -11.31 -10.30 3.49
N SER A 77 -10.35 -11.17 3.79
CA SER A 77 -10.36 -11.98 5.02
C SER A 77 -10.31 -11.09 6.28
N LEU A 78 -9.37 -10.15 6.32
CA LEU A 78 -9.25 -9.20 7.44
C LEU A 78 -10.48 -8.29 7.54
N ALA A 79 -10.93 -7.73 6.43
CA ALA A 79 -12.08 -6.82 6.41
C ALA A 79 -13.35 -7.51 6.91
N ARG A 80 -13.56 -8.76 6.51
CA ARG A 80 -14.72 -9.55 6.95
C ARG A 80 -14.65 -9.90 8.44
N PHE A 81 -13.50 -10.39 8.88
CA PHE A 81 -13.32 -10.81 10.28
C PHE A 81 -13.45 -9.64 11.24
N PHE A 82 -12.79 -8.53 10.95
CA PHE A 82 -12.81 -7.35 11.82
C PHE A 82 -13.94 -6.37 11.49
N LYS A 83 -14.81 -6.71 10.53
CA LYS A 83 -15.97 -5.89 10.11
C LYS A 83 -15.54 -4.48 9.69
N ILE A 84 -14.52 -4.40 8.86
CA ILE A 84 -13.98 -3.13 8.35
C ILE A 84 -14.66 -2.81 7.01
N PRO A 85 -15.42 -1.71 6.89
CA PRO A 85 -16.05 -1.34 5.62
C PRO A 85 -14.99 -0.83 4.63
N ALA A 86 -15.30 -0.92 3.34
CA ALA A 86 -14.38 -0.54 2.26
C ALA A 86 -13.91 0.92 2.38
N GLN A 87 -14.75 1.83 2.85
CA GLN A 87 -14.38 3.23 3.06
C GLN A 87 -13.31 3.45 4.14
N ASN A 88 -13.06 2.45 4.98
CA ASN A 88 -12.03 2.49 6.03
C ASN A 88 -10.77 1.72 5.62
N ILE A 89 -10.60 1.43 4.34
CA ILE A 89 -9.45 0.71 3.78
C ILE A 89 -8.66 1.65 2.88
N LEU A 90 -7.35 1.69 3.07
CA LEU A 90 -6.40 2.38 2.20
C LEU A 90 -5.37 1.38 1.71
N VAL A 91 -5.20 1.28 0.38
CA VAL A 91 -4.24 0.35 -0.25
C VAL A 91 -3.08 1.13 -0.84
N CYS A 92 -1.86 0.75 -0.45
CA CYS A 92 -0.61 1.36 -0.93
C CYS A 92 0.07 0.41 -1.93
N PHE A 93 0.43 0.91 -3.11
CA PHE A 93 1.04 0.10 -4.16
C PHE A 93 1.89 0.92 -5.13
N ASP A 94 2.69 0.23 -5.91
CA ASP A 94 3.58 0.80 -6.93
C ASP A 94 2.81 1.29 -8.17
N ASP A 95 3.25 2.41 -8.72
CA ASP A 95 2.66 2.99 -9.93
C ASP A 95 3.74 3.42 -10.91
N VAL A 96 3.78 2.75 -12.07
CA VAL A 96 4.75 3.00 -13.12
C VAL A 96 4.50 4.33 -13.85
N SER A 97 3.28 4.85 -13.81
CA SER A 97 2.94 6.14 -14.45
C SER A 97 3.36 7.35 -13.62
N LEU A 98 3.85 7.13 -12.41
CA LEU A 98 4.29 8.16 -11.48
C LEU A 98 5.79 8.02 -11.24
N GLY A 99 6.52 9.14 -11.31
CA GLY A 99 7.99 9.13 -11.12
C GLY A 99 8.41 8.79 -9.70
N VAL A 100 9.59 8.19 -9.58
CA VAL A 100 10.19 7.90 -8.26
C VAL A 100 10.32 9.18 -7.45
N GLY A 101 9.98 9.13 -6.18
CA GLY A 101 9.96 10.29 -5.30
C GLY A 101 8.60 10.95 -5.16
N HIS A 102 7.61 10.53 -5.93
CA HIS A 102 6.25 11.06 -5.90
C HIS A 102 5.26 10.05 -5.33
N ILE A 103 4.24 10.55 -4.65
CA ILE A 103 3.08 9.77 -4.21
C ILE A 103 1.80 10.44 -4.69
N ARG A 104 0.73 9.67 -4.80
CA ARG A 104 -0.58 10.20 -5.18
C ARG A 104 -1.71 9.40 -4.57
N LEU A 105 -2.65 10.07 -3.93
CA LEU A 105 -3.85 9.44 -3.37
C LEU A 105 -5.04 9.66 -4.31
N ARG A 106 -5.95 8.67 -4.33
CA ARG A 106 -7.23 8.73 -5.04
C ARG A 106 -8.31 8.07 -4.20
N PRO A 107 -9.57 8.54 -4.27
CA PRO A 107 -10.67 7.97 -3.50
C PRO A 107 -11.22 6.67 -4.09
N SER A 108 -11.04 6.46 -5.38
CA SER A 108 -11.64 5.35 -6.11
C SER A 108 -10.99 5.19 -7.48
N GLY A 109 -11.39 4.19 -8.22
CA GLY A 109 -11.00 3.98 -9.60
C GLY A 109 -10.64 2.54 -9.92
N SER A 110 -10.25 2.31 -11.18
CA SER A 110 -9.77 1.02 -11.63
C SER A 110 -8.40 0.69 -11.03
N ALA A 111 -7.92 -0.52 -11.25
CA ALA A 111 -6.59 -0.95 -10.81
C ALA A 111 -5.44 -0.32 -11.61
N GLY A 112 -5.72 0.28 -12.78
CA GLY A 112 -4.69 0.89 -13.61
C GLY A 112 -3.60 -0.08 -14.09
N GLY A 113 -3.93 -1.37 -14.22
CA GLY A 113 -2.99 -2.42 -14.61
C GLY A 113 -2.20 -3.04 -13.46
N GLN A 114 -2.34 -2.54 -12.24
CA GLN A 114 -1.69 -3.14 -11.08
C GLN A 114 -2.46 -4.38 -10.60
N LYS A 115 -1.82 -5.54 -10.65
CA LYS A 115 -2.49 -6.84 -10.45
C LYS A 115 -2.99 -7.05 -9.02
N GLY A 116 -2.27 -6.54 -8.04
CA GLY A 116 -2.67 -6.64 -6.63
C GLY A 116 -3.90 -5.79 -6.33
N MET A 117 -3.95 -4.57 -6.83
CA MET A 117 -5.11 -3.71 -6.67
C MET A 117 -6.33 -4.28 -7.41
N LYS A 118 -6.13 -4.90 -8.58
CA LYS A 118 -7.20 -5.62 -9.28
C LYS A 118 -7.79 -6.72 -8.40
N SER A 119 -6.94 -7.52 -7.77
CA SER A 119 -7.36 -8.58 -6.84
C SER A 119 -8.16 -8.00 -5.66
N VAL A 120 -7.71 -6.90 -5.08
CA VAL A 120 -8.42 -6.24 -3.98
C VAL A 120 -9.82 -5.78 -4.40
N ILE A 121 -9.93 -5.13 -5.56
CA ILE A 121 -11.20 -4.68 -6.12
C ILE A 121 -12.15 -5.87 -6.35
N GLU A 122 -11.66 -6.94 -6.93
CA GLU A 122 -12.45 -8.14 -7.20
C GLU A 122 -12.94 -8.80 -5.89
N GLN A 123 -12.07 -8.94 -4.90
CA GLN A 123 -12.41 -9.57 -3.63
C GLN A 123 -13.34 -8.72 -2.76
N LEU A 124 -13.22 -7.42 -2.78
CA LEU A 124 -14.10 -6.51 -2.04
C LEU A 124 -15.38 -6.16 -2.80
N GLY A 125 -15.41 -6.39 -4.12
CA GLY A 125 -16.58 -6.13 -4.95
C GLY A 125 -16.86 -4.66 -5.21
N THR A 126 -15.87 -3.78 -5.06
CA THR A 126 -16.03 -2.34 -5.25
C THR A 126 -14.74 -1.67 -5.70
N GLN A 127 -14.87 -0.60 -6.48
CA GLN A 127 -13.76 0.32 -6.82
C GLN A 127 -13.67 1.50 -5.85
N ASN A 128 -14.62 1.66 -4.93
CA ASN A 128 -14.64 2.74 -3.95
C ASN A 128 -13.73 2.42 -2.77
N ILE A 129 -12.44 2.31 -3.05
CA ILE A 129 -11.38 2.00 -2.09
C ILE A 129 -10.32 3.08 -2.25
N ALA A 130 -10.00 3.77 -1.16
CA ALA A 130 -8.90 4.75 -1.17
C ALA A 130 -7.59 4.05 -1.49
N ARG A 131 -6.76 4.69 -2.30
CA ARG A 131 -5.46 4.17 -2.67
C ARG A 131 -4.40 5.24 -2.60
N LEU A 132 -3.20 4.82 -2.18
CA LEU A 132 -2.00 5.61 -2.20
C LEU A 132 -1.01 4.96 -3.17
N ARG A 133 -0.71 5.66 -4.25
CA ARG A 133 0.21 5.19 -5.28
C ARG A 133 1.61 5.73 -5.01
N VAL A 134 2.60 4.86 -5.05
CA VAL A 134 4.01 5.19 -4.86
C VAL A 134 4.70 5.11 -6.22
N GLY A 135 5.26 6.22 -6.68
CA GLY A 135 5.91 6.30 -7.98
C GLY A 135 7.14 5.41 -8.08
N ILE A 136 7.19 4.62 -9.14
CA ILE A 136 8.33 3.74 -9.46
C ILE A 136 8.85 3.97 -10.88
N GLY A 137 8.17 4.82 -11.66
CA GLY A 137 8.48 5.10 -13.05
C GLY A 137 9.45 6.24 -13.26
N PRO A 138 9.63 6.64 -14.52
CA PRO A 138 9.03 6.01 -15.68
C PRO A 138 9.73 4.69 -16.05
N LYS A 139 9.00 3.79 -16.71
CA LYS A 139 9.58 2.57 -17.25
C LYS A 139 10.37 2.93 -18.51
N PRO A 140 11.68 2.58 -18.62
CA PRO A 140 12.41 2.81 -19.85
C PRO A 140 11.78 2.04 -21.02
N ALA A 141 11.70 2.70 -22.19
CA ALA A 141 11.32 2.02 -23.41
C ALA A 141 12.38 0.96 -23.74
N PRO A 142 12.33 0.01 -24.20
CA PRO A 142 12.02 -1.36 -24.53
C PRO A 142 11.90 -2.31 -23.30
N PHE A 143 11.93 -1.81 -22.09
CA PHE A 143 11.83 -2.67 -20.90
C PHE A 143 10.43 -3.26 -20.78
N ASP A 144 10.31 -4.57 -20.57
CA ASP A 144 9.03 -5.22 -20.29
C ASP A 144 8.51 -4.78 -18.92
N LEU A 145 7.20 -4.51 -18.81
CA LEU A 145 6.61 -4.04 -17.56
C LEU A 145 6.78 -5.04 -16.42
N ALA A 146 6.55 -6.32 -16.68
CA ALA A 146 6.69 -7.36 -15.66
C ALA A 146 8.13 -7.45 -15.15
N ASP A 147 9.10 -7.37 -16.03
CA ASP A 147 10.52 -7.38 -15.66
C ASP A 147 10.91 -6.10 -14.91
N PHE A 148 10.36 -4.95 -15.33
CA PHE A 148 10.65 -3.67 -14.70
C PHE A 148 10.18 -3.63 -13.24
N VAL A 149 8.94 -4.02 -12.96
CA VAL A 149 8.39 -3.99 -11.59
C VAL A 149 9.10 -4.99 -10.67
N LEU A 150 9.65 -6.08 -11.21
CA LEU A 150 10.41 -7.06 -10.45
C LEU A 150 11.91 -6.73 -10.37
N SER A 151 12.34 -5.63 -10.98
CA SER A 151 13.72 -5.15 -10.83
C SER A 151 13.87 -4.26 -9.58
N ASN A 152 15.07 -4.23 -9.04
CA ASN A 152 15.39 -3.40 -7.89
C ASN A 152 15.46 -1.92 -8.28
N PHE A 153 15.17 -1.05 -7.35
CA PHE A 153 15.48 0.37 -7.51
C PHE A 153 16.99 0.56 -7.67
N SER A 154 17.39 1.47 -8.55
CA SER A 154 18.78 1.90 -8.60
C SER A 154 19.19 2.64 -7.33
N LYS A 155 20.47 2.83 -7.10
CA LYS A 155 20.96 3.58 -5.95
C LYS A 155 20.44 5.03 -5.94
N ALA A 156 20.38 5.66 -7.12
CA ALA A 156 19.82 7.00 -7.29
C ALA A 156 18.32 7.03 -6.95
N ASP A 157 17.57 6.02 -7.44
CA ASP A 157 16.14 5.89 -7.15
C ASP A 157 15.87 5.66 -5.66
N GLU A 158 16.70 4.87 -4.97
CA GLU A 158 16.57 4.67 -3.52
C GLU A 158 16.69 6.00 -2.75
N THR A 159 17.57 6.87 -3.19
CA THR A 159 17.74 8.22 -2.60
C THR A 159 16.47 9.07 -2.75
N LEU A 160 15.78 8.95 -3.86
CA LEU A 160 14.50 9.64 -4.11
C LEU A 160 13.33 8.96 -3.39
N LEU A 161 13.38 7.63 -3.29
CA LEU A 161 12.30 6.84 -2.70
C LEU A 161 12.20 7.04 -1.19
N ALA A 162 13.32 7.15 -0.49
CA ALA A 162 13.32 7.25 0.97
C ALA A 162 12.40 8.36 1.50
N PRO A 163 12.50 9.64 1.05
CA PRO A 163 11.56 10.66 1.49
C PRO A 163 10.13 10.43 1.01
N ALA A 164 9.93 9.75 -0.12
CA ALA A 164 8.59 9.42 -0.59
C ALA A 164 7.90 8.39 0.32
N LEU A 165 8.64 7.42 0.86
CA LEU A 165 8.11 6.47 1.84
C LEU A 165 7.73 7.17 3.15
N GLU A 166 8.54 8.12 3.60
CA GLU A 166 8.21 8.95 4.75
C GLU A 166 6.94 9.76 4.51
N ASN A 167 6.82 10.40 3.34
CA ASN A 167 5.62 11.14 2.95
C ASN A 167 4.39 10.23 2.85
N ALA A 168 4.55 9.01 2.37
CA ALA A 168 3.46 8.05 2.31
C ALA A 168 2.95 7.71 3.71
N ALA A 169 3.85 7.46 4.66
CA ALA A 169 3.46 7.22 6.05
C ALA A 169 2.77 8.45 6.67
N ASN A 170 3.27 9.65 6.40
CA ASN A 170 2.64 10.89 6.83
C ASN A 170 1.24 11.07 6.20
N ALA A 171 1.08 10.70 4.94
CA ALA A 171 -0.20 10.77 4.25
C ALA A 171 -1.23 9.80 4.85
N VAL A 172 -0.80 8.60 5.25
CA VAL A 172 -1.66 7.65 5.95
C VAL A 172 -2.15 8.24 7.27
N GLU A 173 -1.27 8.83 8.04
CA GLU A 173 -1.64 9.49 9.30
C GLU A 173 -2.62 10.65 9.07
N SER A 174 -2.38 11.48 8.05
CA SER A 174 -3.27 12.56 7.65
C SER A 174 -4.65 12.03 7.23
N TRP A 175 -4.69 10.93 6.47
CA TRP A 175 -5.94 10.29 6.08
C TRP A 175 -6.78 9.86 7.28
N LEU A 176 -6.14 9.25 8.28
CA LEU A 176 -6.81 8.83 9.51
C LEU A 176 -7.32 10.02 10.33
N LYS A 177 -6.54 11.10 10.38
CA LYS A 177 -6.83 12.27 11.21
C LYS A 177 -7.81 13.23 10.55
N ASP A 178 -7.57 13.57 9.30
CA ASP A 178 -8.22 14.69 8.61
C ASP A 178 -9.15 14.26 7.47
N GLY A 179 -9.12 12.99 7.09
CA GLY A 179 -9.87 12.46 5.95
C GLY A 179 -9.12 12.57 4.63
N LEU A 180 -9.64 11.85 3.62
CA LEU A 180 -8.96 11.67 2.33
C LEU A 180 -8.85 12.99 1.53
N GLU A 181 -9.90 13.80 1.50
CA GLU A 181 -9.92 15.02 0.71
C GLU A 181 -8.81 16.01 1.13
N LYS A 182 -8.69 16.26 2.42
CA LYS A 182 -7.62 17.12 2.96
C LYS A 182 -6.24 16.52 2.72
N THR A 183 -6.12 15.21 2.84
CA THR A 183 -4.87 14.51 2.58
C THR A 183 -4.46 14.63 1.12
N MET A 184 -5.39 14.45 0.18
CA MET A 184 -5.09 14.66 -1.24
C MET A 184 -4.60 16.09 -1.52
N THR A 185 -5.23 17.09 -0.91
CA THR A 185 -4.80 18.48 -1.06
C THR A 185 -3.36 18.69 -0.61
N ARG A 186 -2.96 18.05 0.49
CA ARG A 186 -1.60 18.22 1.04
C ARG A 186 -0.54 17.44 0.29
N PHE A 187 -0.85 16.23 -0.18
CA PHE A 187 0.16 15.27 -0.65
C PHE A 187 0.17 15.04 -2.15
N ASN A 188 -0.88 15.38 -2.88
CA ASN A 188 -0.94 15.17 -4.34
C ASN A 188 -0.24 16.25 -5.16
N GLY A 189 0.20 17.32 -4.51
CA GLY A 189 0.87 18.45 -5.16
C GLY A 189 2.17 18.05 -5.80
#